data_62a9dc14d9c3e922c520b833f0bfe3f6
#
_entry.id   62a9dc14d9c3e922c520b833f0bfe3f6
#
_cell.length_a   1.000
_cell.length_b   1.000
_cell.length_c   1.000
_cell.angle_alpha   90.00
_cell.angle_beta   90.00
_cell.angle_gamma   90.00
#
_symmetry.space_group_name_H-M   'P 1'
#
loop_
_entity.id
_entity.type
_entity.pdbx_description
1 polymer ?
#
loop_
_entity_poly.entity_id
_entity_poly.type
_entity_poly.pdbx_seq_one_letter_code
_entity_poly.pdbx_strand_id
1 'polypeptide(L)'
;MEPFAHEGMGRLLGLQGRCTPLALGADAGAKLLPVSELGNGGALKLGRRKLELPPQPLGRDTTQAPFLAVSNEIAVVDGAASHNPRKLVEMLTVARKEAGWQRLLYAPAVEPAEMPLLAYLGVDLFDSLTTELRSAAGFRLEQGDWIPDAKVTSAGNRKALATWLARIRTALEQGILRELVERTALHNPRVTQLLHHSRNFLETKGVHRTTKIRAGALSFDHPAVVEWRRRLERFAPPAEGMVLLLLPCSARKPYHWSNSHRRFHRTLRSLNNWLALHVVSVTSPLGLVPRELEMLHPAAHYDVGVTGHWDANEREMFDRQLERLRPEDNYKKAVVHAGSASKMLTVLLQERGIEALDTDAERPASGTGLNALSATCRSALRGVASLSGRDRSRGEATGLAQVQFGEFAEPLLTASIQGRWPRLRLDDLANFSPRIGGFALTVQGAAKLVEAGGPVVEAGKFLLRGDLFAAGVTGVRGEFRNGDQVAVEQDGEITAVGIARMTPGEMTSMERGLAVEVRNRG
;
A
#
# COMPACT_ATOMS: atom_id res chain seq x y z
N MET A 1 14.25 11.26 17.61
CA MET A 1 13.95 11.18 16.18
C MET A 1 12.44 11.09 16.07
N GLU A 2 11.82 11.79 15.15
CA GLU A 2 10.37 11.83 15.01
C GLU A 2 10.01 11.47 13.58
N PRO A 3 9.31 10.35 13.34
CA PRO A 3 8.85 9.98 12.00
C PRO A 3 7.64 10.82 11.61
N PHE A 4 7.59 11.33 10.38
CA PHE A 4 6.48 12.12 9.89
C PHE A 4 5.96 11.72 8.50
N ALA A 5 6.65 10.83 7.82
CA ALA A 5 6.18 10.20 6.61
C ALA A 5 6.76 8.79 6.44
N HIS A 6 5.97 7.89 5.88
CA HIS A 6 6.33 6.49 5.68
C HIS A 6 5.85 6.00 4.32
N GLU A 7 6.65 5.15 3.71
CA GLU A 7 6.23 4.32 2.58
C GLU A 7 7.06 3.02 2.56
N GLY A 8 6.38 1.88 2.54
CA GLY A 8 7.04 0.59 2.77
C GLY A 8 7.63 0.52 4.18
N MET A 9 8.94 0.29 4.26
CA MET A 9 9.75 0.38 5.49
C MET A 9 10.47 1.72 5.60
N GLY A 10 10.42 2.53 4.53
CA GLY A 10 11.08 3.83 4.47
C GLY A 10 10.35 4.88 5.30
N ARG A 11 11.12 5.78 5.89
CA ARG A 11 10.62 6.83 6.78
C ARG A 11 11.42 8.12 6.67
N LEU A 12 10.74 9.23 6.85
CA LEU A 12 11.37 10.51 7.08
C LEU A 12 11.50 10.75 8.57
N LEU A 13 12.72 10.84 9.06
CA LEU A 13 13.00 11.18 10.45
C LEU A 13 13.60 12.57 10.54
N GLY A 14 13.03 13.41 11.38
CA GLY A 14 13.59 14.72 11.69
C GLY A 14 14.86 14.59 12.55
N LEU A 15 15.98 15.11 12.06
CA LEU A 15 17.27 15.14 12.72
C LEU A 15 17.81 16.59 12.77
N GLN A 16 17.36 17.38 13.76
CA GLN A 16 17.81 18.77 13.97
C GLN A 16 17.85 19.63 12.68
N GLY A 17 16.71 19.77 12.03
CA GLY A 17 16.55 20.56 10.80
C GLY A 17 16.93 19.83 9.51
N ARG A 18 17.13 18.52 9.57
CA ARG A 18 17.35 17.63 8.42
C ARG A 18 16.42 16.44 8.50
N CYS A 19 16.27 15.75 7.39
CA CYS A 19 15.43 14.57 7.29
C CYS A 19 16.20 13.42 6.65
N THR A 20 15.99 12.20 7.15
CA THR A 20 16.44 10.99 6.48
C THR A 20 15.59 10.73 5.21
N PRO A 21 16.08 9.94 4.22
CA PRO A 21 17.45 9.45 4.13
C PRO A 21 18.47 10.54 3.85
N LEU A 22 19.68 10.37 4.37
CA LEU A 22 20.81 11.29 4.23
C LEU A 22 22.03 10.59 3.65
N ALA A 23 22.91 11.30 2.94
CA ALA A 23 24.22 10.80 2.55
C ALA A 23 25.35 11.56 3.22
N LEU A 24 26.22 10.84 3.90
CA LEU A 24 27.46 11.36 4.46
C LEU A 24 28.37 11.82 3.34
N GLY A 25 28.91 13.01 3.48
CA GLY A 25 29.77 13.64 2.47
C GLY A 25 29.05 14.40 1.36
N ALA A 26 27.73 14.17 1.15
CA ALA A 26 26.96 14.88 0.12
C ALA A 26 25.96 15.87 0.72
N ASP A 27 25.21 15.48 1.75
CA ASP A 27 24.28 16.39 2.44
C ASP A 27 25.06 17.40 3.31
N ALA A 28 24.68 18.68 3.25
CA ALA A 28 25.38 19.74 3.95
C ALA A 28 25.53 19.46 5.47
N GLY A 29 26.74 19.48 6.00
CA GLY A 29 27.10 19.22 7.40
C GLY A 29 27.15 17.76 7.84
N ALA A 30 26.93 16.80 6.93
CA ALA A 30 27.26 15.40 7.16
C ALA A 30 28.63 15.14 6.51
N LYS A 31 29.65 14.80 7.30
CA LYS A 31 30.99 14.53 6.79
C LYS A 31 31.16 13.03 6.53
N LEU A 32 31.86 12.72 5.43
CA LEU A 32 32.36 11.37 5.20
C LEU A 32 33.42 11.08 6.26
N LEU A 33 33.31 9.92 6.92
CA LEU A 33 34.28 9.52 7.95
C LEU A 33 35.52 8.88 7.29
N PRO A 34 36.73 9.17 7.77
CA PRO A 34 37.93 8.44 7.37
C PRO A 34 37.79 6.95 7.73
N VAL A 35 38.33 6.07 6.88
CA VAL A 35 38.32 4.62 7.11
C VAL A 35 38.96 4.25 8.47
N SER A 36 39.96 5.00 8.92
CA SER A 36 40.59 4.83 10.23
C SER A 36 39.63 5.09 11.41
N GLU A 37 38.64 5.95 11.26
CA GLU A 37 37.63 6.20 12.29
C GLU A 37 36.53 5.12 12.26
N LEU A 38 36.23 4.53 11.09
CA LEU A 38 35.25 3.45 10.96
C LEU A 38 35.72 2.15 11.64
N GLY A 39 37.04 1.85 11.61
CA GLY A 39 37.60 0.62 12.17
C GLY A 39 37.56 0.53 13.69
N ASN A 40 37.66 1.64 14.39
CA ASN A 40 37.75 1.69 15.87
C ASN A 40 36.44 2.13 16.54
N GLY A 41 35.36 2.25 15.80
CA GLY A 41 34.21 3.00 16.23
C GLY A 41 34.49 4.49 16.19
N GLY A 42 33.50 5.29 16.00
CA GLY A 42 33.66 6.74 15.87
C GLY A 42 32.37 7.44 16.18
N ALA A 43 32.34 8.73 15.93
CA ALA A 43 31.13 9.51 16.08
C ALA A 43 30.80 10.30 14.83
N LEU A 44 29.63 10.05 14.30
CA LEU A 44 29.06 10.80 13.22
C LEU A 44 28.47 12.11 13.76
N LYS A 45 28.94 13.26 13.25
CA LYS A 45 28.34 14.57 13.56
C LYS A 45 27.25 14.90 12.54
N LEU A 46 26.01 14.94 12.99
CA LEU A 46 24.86 15.44 12.22
C LEU A 46 24.38 16.77 12.87
N GLY A 47 24.83 17.88 12.35
CA GLY A 47 24.61 19.18 12.97
C GLY A 47 25.26 19.28 14.36
N ARG A 48 24.46 19.50 15.40
CA ARG A 48 24.92 19.52 16.82
C ARG A 48 24.91 18.14 17.49
N ARG A 49 24.32 17.14 16.87
CA ARG A 49 24.21 15.78 17.42
C ARG A 49 25.44 14.96 17.05
N LYS A 50 25.93 14.23 18.04
CA LYS A 50 27.00 13.25 17.87
C LYS A 50 26.35 11.87 18.02
N LEU A 51 26.41 11.06 16.97
CA LEU A 51 25.90 9.70 16.95
C LEU A 51 27.09 8.74 17.02
N GLU A 52 27.02 7.78 17.92
CA GLU A 52 28.08 6.76 18.04
C GLU A 52 27.98 5.74 16.91
N LEU A 53 29.08 5.58 16.16
CA LEU A 53 29.23 4.50 15.19
C LEU A 53 29.78 3.25 15.90
N PRO A 54 29.22 2.08 15.63
CA PRO A 54 29.76 0.84 16.16
C PRO A 54 31.13 0.56 15.51
N PRO A 55 32.06 -0.12 16.23
CA PRO A 55 33.31 -0.61 15.64
C PRO A 55 33.02 -1.51 14.43
N GLN A 56 33.76 -1.29 13.35
CA GLN A 56 33.64 -2.08 12.13
C GLN A 56 34.93 -2.90 11.92
N PRO A 57 34.86 -4.22 11.79
CA PRO A 57 36.04 -5.01 11.54
C PRO A 57 36.54 -4.74 10.11
N LEU A 58 37.64 -4.04 10.02
CA LEU A 58 38.38 -3.87 8.75
C LEU A 58 38.99 -5.21 8.32
N GLY A 59 38.87 -5.55 7.04
CA GLY A 59 39.50 -6.74 6.46
C GLY A 59 38.77 -8.07 6.71
N ARG A 60 37.49 -8.05 7.04
CA ARG A 60 36.71 -9.28 7.17
C ARG A 60 36.46 -9.91 5.80
N ASP A 61 36.56 -11.25 5.76
CA ASP A 61 36.09 -12.02 4.61
C ASP A 61 34.58 -11.84 4.45
N THR A 62 34.16 -11.12 3.40
CA THR A 62 32.74 -10.82 3.10
C THR A 62 31.96 -12.06 2.68
N THR A 63 32.60 -13.23 2.54
CA THR A 63 31.93 -14.50 2.25
C THR A 63 31.24 -15.11 3.46
N GLN A 64 31.64 -14.71 4.67
CA GLN A 64 30.98 -15.14 5.92
C GLN A 64 29.76 -14.27 6.23
N ALA A 65 28.82 -14.80 7.03
CA ALA A 65 27.49 -14.26 7.34
C ALA A 65 27.35 -12.73 7.44
N PRO A 66 26.17 -12.16 7.13
CA PRO A 66 25.95 -10.72 7.11
C PRO A 66 26.42 -10.09 8.41
N PHE A 67 27.25 -9.07 8.31
CA PHE A 67 27.73 -8.35 9.47
C PHE A 67 26.83 -7.17 9.76
N LEU A 68 26.16 -7.20 10.90
CA LEU A 68 25.43 -6.08 11.46
C LEU A 68 26.20 -5.57 12.68
N ALA A 69 26.75 -4.36 12.58
CA ALA A 69 27.34 -3.67 13.71
C ALA A 69 26.32 -2.70 14.30
N VAL A 70 26.05 -2.78 15.61
CA VAL A 70 25.01 -2.01 16.28
C VAL A 70 25.60 -1.17 17.41
N SER A 71 25.30 0.12 17.41
CA SER A 71 25.47 1.02 18.58
C SER A 71 24.10 1.39 19.14
N ASN A 72 24.08 2.30 20.12
CA ASN A 72 22.83 2.79 20.69
C ASN A 72 21.94 3.53 19.67
N GLU A 73 22.52 4.15 18.65
CA GLU A 73 21.82 5.04 17.73
C GLU A 73 21.87 4.62 16.26
N ILE A 74 22.86 3.82 15.86
CA ILE A 74 23.10 3.41 14.48
C ILE A 74 23.33 1.91 14.39
N ALA A 75 22.76 1.29 13.37
CA ALA A 75 23.06 -0.05 12.93
C ALA A 75 23.67 0.02 11.52
N VAL A 76 24.82 -0.57 11.30
CA VAL A 76 25.54 -0.56 10.01
C VAL A 76 25.41 -1.91 9.35
N VAL A 77 24.93 -1.92 8.10
CA VAL A 77 24.87 -3.09 7.23
C VAL A 77 26.15 -3.13 6.39
N ASP A 78 27.17 -3.81 6.90
CA ASP A 78 28.46 -3.92 6.21
C ASP A 78 28.35 -4.75 4.92
N GLY A 79 29.16 -4.39 3.92
CA GLY A 79 29.21 -5.07 2.64
C GLY A 79 27.95 -4.97 1.78
N ALA A 80 27.03 -4.02 2.07
CA ALA A 80 25.78 -3.84 1.32
C ALA A 80 26.02 -3.77 -0.21
N ALA A 81 27.09 -3.10 -0.65
CA ALA A 81 27.43 -2.95 -2.06
C ALA A 81 27.93 -4.25 -2.72
N SER A 82 28.51 -5.17 -1.97
CA SER A 82 29.18 -6.39 -2.49
C SER A 82 28.29 -7.63 -2.52
N HIS A 83 27.17 -7.64 -1.75
CA HIS A 83 26.29 -8.79 -1.69
C HIS A 83 25.41 -8.95 -2.93
N ASN A 84 25.08 -10.21 -3.25
CA ASN A 84 24.05 -10.45 -4.25
C ASN A 84 22.69 -9.94 -3.76
N PRO A 85 21.74 -9.59 -4.67
CA PRO A 85 20.47 -8.97 -4.33
C PRO A 85 19.65 -9.73 -3.30
N ARG A 86 19.56 -11.06 -3.40
CA ARG A 86 18.80 -11.89 -2.45
C ARG A 86 19.38 -11.78 -1.04
N LYS A 87 20.69 -11.95 -0.91
CA LYS A 87 21.39 -11.89 0.38
C LYS A 87 21.27 -10.50 1.00
N LEU A 88 21.38 -9.44 0.20
CA LEU A 88 21.19 -8.06 0.70
C LEU A 88 19.79 -7.83 1.28
N VAL A 89 18.74 -8.30 0.63
CA VAL A 89 17.36 -8.19 1.15
C VAL A 89 17.20 -8.97 2.45
N GLU A 90 17.70 -10.20 2.52
CA GLU A 90 17.71 -11.01 3.75
C GLU A 90 18.42 -10.28 4.90
N MET A 91 19.59 -9.71 4.63
CA MET A 91 20.37 -8.93 5.60
C MET A 91 19.62 -7.70 6.10
N LEU A 92 19.00 -6.92 5.22
CA LEU A 92 18.24 -5.73 5.60
C LEU A 92 17.03 -6.08 6.46
N THR A 93 16.38 -7.22 6.18
CA THR A 93 15.28 -7.75 6.99
C THR A 93 15.74 -8.06 8.42
N VAL A 94 16.85 -8.79 8.55
CA VAL A 94 17.45 -9.12 9.86
C VAL A 94 17.93 -7.85 10.56
N ALA A 95 18.64 -6.98 9.82
CA ALA A 95 19.19 -5.74 10.36
C ALA A 95 18.10 -4.83 10.95
N ARG A 96 16.98 -4.66 10.26
CA ARG A 96 15.86 -3.85 10.79
C ARG A 96 15.21 -4.49 12.02
N LYS A 97 15.09 -5.82 12.04
CA LYS A 97 14.55 -6.56 13.19
C LYS A 97 15.45 -6.40 14.43
N GLU A 98 16.75 -6.56 14.28
CA GLU A 98 17.73 -6.46 15.37
C GLU A 98 18.00 -5.02 15.80
N ALA A 99 18.10 -4.10 14.84
CA ALA A 99 18.30 -2.68 15.13
C ALA A 99 17.07 -2.04 15.81
N GLY A 100 15.88 -2.58 15.59
CA GLY A 100 14.63 -1.96 15.98
C GLY A 100 14.39 -0.62 15.26
N TRP A 101 13.35 0.08 15.65
CA TRP A 101 12.94 1.35 15.00
C TRP A 101 13.60 2.60 15.61
N GLN A 102 14.27 2.47 16.75
CA GLN A 102 14.96 3.60 17.41
C GLN A 102 16.26 3.97 16.72
N ARG A 103 16.92 3.01 16.05
CA ARG A 103 18.22 3.19 15.40
C ARG A 103 18.10 3.59 13.96
N LEU A 104 19.06 4.38 13.50
CA LEU A 104 19.28 4.66 12.09
C LEU A 104 19.96 3.46 11.44
N LEU A 105 19.45 3.01 10.29
CA LEU A 105 20.08 1.97 9.51
C LEU A 105 20.97 2.60 8.45
N TYR A 106 22.28 2.29 8.47
CA TYR A 106 23.27 2.80 7.56
C TYR A 106 23.77 1.70 6.61
N ALA A 107 23.69 1.95 5.31
CA ALA A 107 24.25 1.09 4.27
C ALA A 107 25.36 1.84 3.53
N PRO A 108 26.64 1.51 3.79
CA PRO A 108 27.78 2.18 3.18
C PRO A 108 28.02 1.75 1.73
N ALA A 109 28.63 2.63 0.94
CA ALA A 109 29.19 2.41 -0.40
C ALA A 109 28.19 1.85 -1.44
N VAL A 110 26.89 2.10 -1.28
CA VAL A 110 25.87 1.63 -2.24
C VAL A 110 25.79 2.52 -3.47
N GLU A 111 25.36 1.96 -4.58
CA GLU A 111 25.15 2.71 -5.82
C GLU A 111 23.94 3.65 -5.70
N PRO A 112 24.00 4.87 -6.24
CA PRO A 112 22.88 5.81 -6.19
C PRO A 112 21.57 5.27 -6.76
N ALA A 113 21.62 4.43 -7.79
CA ALA A 113 20.45 3.79 -8.36
C ALA A 113 19.71 2.86 -7.37
N GLU A 114 20.42 2.28 -6.40
CA GLU A 114 19.83 1.39 -5.38
C GLU A 114 19.19 2.16 -4.22
N MET A 115 19.61 3.40 -3.98
CA MET A 115 19.19 4.18 -2.81
C MET A 115 17.66 4.35 -2.66
N PRO A 116 16.85 4.56 -3.73
CA PRO A 116 15.40 4.60 -3.58
C PRO A 116 14.83 3.31 -2.99
N LEU A 117 15.27 2.15 -3.49
CA LEU A 117 14.80 0.86 -2.99
C LEU A 117 15.32 0.57 -1.58
N LEU A 118 16.59 0.86 -1.30
CA LEU A 118 17.16 0.66 0.03
C LEU A 118 16.48 1.57 1.06
N ALA A 119 16.16 2.83 0.71
CA ALA A 119 15.34 3.70 1.53
C ALA A 119 13.93 3.12 1.74
N TYR A 120 13.31 2.57 0.70
CA TYR A 120 12.02 1.89 0.79
C TYR A 120 12.06 0.62 1.67
N LEU A 121 13.24 -0.02 1.80
CA LEU A 121 13.53 -1.13 2.71
C LEU A 121 13.97 -0.67 4.12
N GLY A 122 13.95 0.63 4.39
CA GLY A 122 14.18 1.19 5.72
C GLY A 122 15.61 1.64 6.01
N VAL A 123 16.46 1.81 5.00
CA VAL A 123 17.79 2.42 5.17
C VAL A 123 17.63 3.93 5.35
N ASP A 124 18.21 4.45 6.42
CA ASP A 124 18.12 5.86 6.81
C ASP A 124 19.36 6.66 6.39
N LEU A 125 20.53 6.01 6.31
CA LEU A 125 21.80 6.66 6.02
C LEU A 125 22.57 5.98 4.88
N PHE A 126 23.16 6.80 4.04
CA PHE A 126 24.05 6.45 2.94
C PHE A 126 25.34 7.26 3.03
N ASP A 127 26.24 7.11 2.06
CA ASP A 127 27.43 7.94 1.91
C ASP A 127 27.70 8.32 0.45
N SER A 128 28.76 9.13 0.23
CA SER A 128 29.19 9.54 -1.10
C SER A 128 30.39 8.74 -1.63
N LEU A 129 30.79 7.64 -0.98
CA LEU A 129 32.02 6.93 -1.33
C LEU A 129 32.00 6.44 -2.79
N THR A 130 30.93 5.76 -3.21
CA THR A 130 30.77 5.34 -4.61
C THR A 130 30.80 6.53 -5.56
N THR A 131 30.21 7.64 -5.15
CA THR A 131 30.20 8.89 -5.93
C THR A 131 31.60 9.46 -6.11
N GLU A 132 32.45 9.42 -5.08
CA GLU A 132 33.86 9.85 -5.18
C GLU A 132 34.66 8.92 -6.13
N LEU A 133 34.53 7.60 -5.98
CA LEU A 133 35.19 6.63 -6.83
C LEU A 133 34.79 6.79 -8.30
N ARG A 134 33.51 6.94 -8.58
CA ARG A 134 33.01 7.15 -9.94
C ARG A 134 33.44 8.50 -10.53
N SER A 135 33.53 9.55 -9.72
CA SER A 135 34.08 10.84 -10.15
C SER A 135 35.54 10.71 -10.60
N ALA A 136 36.36 10.01 -9.82
CA ALA A 136 37.75 9.74 -10.17
C ALA A 136 37.89 8.90 -11.45
N ALA A 137 36.91 8.05 -11.75
CA ALA A 137 36.82 7.25 -12.98
C ALA A 137 36.20 8.01 -14.18
N GLY A 138 35.86 9.30 -14.04
CA GLY A 138 35.31 10.10 -15.15
C GLY A 138 33.83 9.88 -15.42
N PHE A 139 33.00 9.58 -14.38
CA PHE A 139 31.57 9.43 -14.51
C PHE A 139 30.81 10.50 -13.75
N ARG A 140 29.82 11.11 -14.41
CA ARG A 140 28.89 12.07 -13.83
C ARG A 140 27.61 11.39 -13.37
N LEU A 141 27.14 11.72 -12.18
CA LEU A 141 25.88 11.24 -11.64
C LEU A 141 24.70 12.06 -12.19
N GLU A 142 23.73 11.39 -12.78
CA GLU A 142 22.49 12.00 -13.26
C GLU A 142 21.27 11.12 -12.91
N GLN A 143 20.42 11.59 -12.02
CA GLN A 143 19.18 10.92 -11.58
C GLN A 143 19.35 9.46 -11.10
N GLY A 144 20.49 9.14 -10.52
CA GLY A 144 20.82 7.79 -10.04
C GLY A 144 21.72 6.99 -10.97
N ASP A 145 21.87 7.38 -12.22
CA ASP A 145 22.67 6.70 -13.25
C ASP A 145 24.03 7.38 -13.48
N TRP A 146 24.98 6.62 -14.03
CA TRP A 146 26.32 7.09 -14.35
C TRP A 146 26.50 7.35 -15.85
N ILE A 147 26.94 8.56 -16.19
CA ILE A 147 27.18 9.01 -17.56
C ILE A 147 28.65 9.36 -17.70
N PRO A 148 29.38 8.82 -18.71
CA PRO A 148 30.76 9.19 -18.97
C PRO A 148 30.89 10.72 -19.18
N ASP A 149 31.79 11.37 -18.42
CA ASP A 149 32.05 12.80 -18.52
C ASP A 149 33.47 13.09 -18.00
N ALA A 150 34.40 13.34 -18.91
CA ALA A 150 35.80 13.61 -18.58
C ALA A 150 36.01 14.95 -17.81
N LYS A 151 35.00 15.82 -17.74
CA LYS A 151 35.05 17.12 -17.03
C LYS A 151 34.35 17.07 -15.68
N VAL A 152 33.91 15.90 -15.24
CA VAL A 152 33.23 15.74 -13.98
C VAL A 152 34.11 16.14 -12.79
N THR A 153 33.48 16.70 -11.77
CA THR A 153 34.14 17.00 -10.49
C THR A 153 33.43 16.28 -9.35
N SER A 154 34.19 15.84 -8.34
CA SER A 154 33.60 15.25 -7.14
C SER A 154 32.60 16.17 -6.45
N ALA A 155 32.86 17.47 -6.44
CA ALA A 155 31.91 18.47 -5.89
C ALA A 155 30.59 18.50 -6.67
N GLY A 156 30.67 18.42 -8.02
CA GLY A 156 29.49 18.34 -8.89
C GLY A 156 28.67 17.08 -8.61
N ASN A 157 29.30 15.92 -8.51
CA ASN A 157 28.64 14.66 -8.21
C ASN A 157 28.07 14.61 -6.79
N ARG A 158 28.74 15.17 -5.77
CA ARG A 158 28.16 15.30 -4.42
C ARG A 158 26.87 16.13 -4.43
N LYS A 159 26.86 17.25 -5.18
CA LYS A 159 25.65 18.07 -5.35
C LYS A 159 24.54 17.30 -6.07
N ALA A 160 24.87 16.51 -7.08
CA ALA A 160 23.92 15.66 -7.79
C ALA A 160 23.34 14.58 -6.85
N LEU A 161 24.18 13.93 -6.02
CA LEU A 161 23.75 12.97 -5.02
C LEU A 161 22.80 13.60 -3.97
N ALA A 162 23.14 14.79 -3.47
CA ALA A 162 22.27 15.52 -2.54
C ALA A 162 20.89 15.84 -3.17
N THR A 163 20.89 16.22 -4.45
CA THR A 163 19.64 16.44 -5.22
C THR A 163 18.85 15.15 -5.41
N TRP A 164 19.53 14.05 -5.67
CA TRP A 164 18.89 12.72 -5.80
C TRP A 164 18.24 12.28 -4.49
N LEU A 165 18.92 12.44 -3.36
CA LEU A 165 18.36 12.15 -2.04
C LEU A 165 17.20 13.10 -1.67
N ALA A 166 17.28 14.37 -2.04
CA ALA A 166 16.15 15.28 -1.86
C ALA A 166 14.90 14.78 -2.62
N ARG A 167 15.08 14.21 -3.82
CA ARG A 167 13.99 13.57 -4.59
C ARG A 167 13.43 12.33 -3.89
N ILE A 168 14.28 11.49 -3.30
CA ILE A 168 13.84 10.32 -2.52
C ILE A 168 13.02 10.77 -1.31
N ARG A 169 13.48 11.80 -0.58
CA ARG A 169 12.74 12.38 0.54
C ARG A 169 11.37 12.93 0.12
N THR A 170 11.33 13.69 -0.96
CA THR A 170 10.05 14.20 -1.51
C THR A 170 9.11 13.06 -1.91
N ALA A 171 9.64 12.01 -2.51
CA ALA A 171 8.85 10.84 -2.89
C ALA A 171 8.27 10.11 -1.65
N LEU A 172 9.06 9.97 -0.59
CA LEU A 172 8.60 9.45 0.71
C LEU A 172 7.49 10.32 1.32
N GLU A 173 7.69 11.64 1.35
CA GLU A 173 6.73 12.60 1.90
C GLU A 173 5.39 12.54 1.14
N GLN A 174 5.44 12.37 -0.17
CA GLN A 174 4.27 12.28 -1.03
C GLN A 174 3.67 10.86 -1.09
N GLY A 175 4.32 9.85 -0.51
CA GLY A 175 3.89 8.44 -0.58
C GLY A 175 3.97 7.88 -2.01
N ILE A 176 4.97 8.27 -2.79
CA ILE A 176 5.24 7.81 -4.17
C ILE A 176 6.66 7.25 -4.34
N LEU A 177 7.30 6.85 -3.26
CA LEU A 177 8.64 6.28 -3.33
C LEU A 177 8.66 4.96 -4.11
N ARG A 178 7.61 4.15 -3.97
CA ARG A 178 7.47 2.92 -4.75
C ARG A 178 7.47 3.18 -6.26
N GLU A 179 6.84 4.24 -6.74
CA GLU A 179 6.87 4.63 -8.15
C GLU A 179 8.29 5.00 -8.61
N LEU A 180 9.06 5.69 -7.75
CA LEU A 180 10.46 6.02 -8.02
C LEU A 180 11.31 4.74 -8.09
N VAL A 181 11.09 3.79 -7.19
CA VAL A 181 11.75 2.46 -7.19
C VAL A 181 11.43 1.69 -8.47
N GLU A 182 10.16 1.59 -8.86
CA GLU A 182 9.75 0.87 -10.08
C GLU A 182 10.37 1.49 -11.32
N ARG A 183 10.41 2.82 -11.41
CA ARG A 183 11.06 3.52 -12.51
C ARG A 183 12.56 3.23 -12.57
N THR A 184 13.25 3.23 -11.44
CA THR A 184 14.69 2.91 -11.38
C THR A 184 14.91 1.43 -11.74
N ALA A 185 14.05 0.53 -11.29
CA ALA A 185 14.13 -0.89 -11.57
C ALA A 185 14.01 -1.20 -13.08
N LEU A 186 13.20 -0.45 -13.84
CA LEU A 186 13.04 -0.67 -15.29
C LEU A 186 14.34 -0.50 -16.08
N HIS A 187 15.31 0.26 -15.56
CA HIS A 187 16.57 0.56 -16.23
C HIS A 187 17.79 -0.07 -15.55
N ASN A 188 17.62 -0.63 -14.34
CA ASN A 188 18.70 -1.20 -13.56
C ASN A 188 18.42 -2.65 -13.18
N PRO A 189 19.12 -3.65 -13.78
CA PRO A 189 18.88 -5.08 -13.51
C PRO A 189 19.07 -5.46 -12.04
N ARG A 190 20.02 -4.84 -11.34
CA ARG A 190 20.26 -5.12 -9.92
C ARG A 190 19.11 -4.61 -9.05
N VAL A 191 18.59 -3.42 -9.32
CA VAL A 191 17.41 -2.88 -8.62
C VAL A 191 16.18 -3.75 -8.91
N THR A 192 16.01 -4.25 -10.14
CA THR A 192 14.94 -5.21 -10.49
C THR A 192 15.03 -6.48 -9.65
N GLN A 193 16.23 -7.06 -9.52
CA GLN A 193 16.45 -8.25 -8.70
C GLN A 193 16.17 -7.99 -7.21
N LEU A 194 16.69 -6.89 -6.67
CA LEU A 194 16.43 -6.48 -5.28
C LEU A 194 14.94 -6.30 -5.02
N LEU A 195 14.22 -5.64 -5.93
CA LEU A 195 12.78 -5.43 -5.84
C LEU A 195 12.03 -6.77 -5.87
N HIS A 196 12.41 -7.68 -6.74
CA HIS A 196 11.84 -9.03 -6.82
C HIS A 196 12.01 -9.79 -5.49
N HIS A 197 13.21 -9.82 -4.94
CA HIS A 197 13.49 -10.54 -3.68
C HIS A 197 12.85 -9.87 -2.45
N SER A 198 12.53 -8.58 -2.52
CA SER A 198 11.90 -7.85 -1.42
C SER A 198 10.38 -8.03 -1.33
N ARG A 199 9.71 -8.71 -2.28
CA ARG A 199 8.26 -8.85 -2.37
C ARG A 199 7.65 -9.30 -1.05
N ASN A 200 8.00 -10.48 -0.57
CA ASN A 200 7.42 -11.07 0.65
C ASN A 200 7.70 -10.21 1.90
N PHE A 201 8.83 -9.53 1.92
CA PHE A 201 9.18 -8.62 3.02
C PHE A 201 8.32 -7.36 3.04
N LEU A 202 7.92 -6.84 1.87
CA LEU A 202 7.16 -5.61 1.73
C LEU A 202 5.64 -5.82 1.77
N GLU A 203 5.15 -7.01 1.47
CA GLU A 203 3.71 -7.32 1.42
C GLU A 203 2.93 -6.93 2.68
N THR A 204 3.57 -7.03 3.85
CA THR A 204 2.95 -6.75 5.14
C THR A 204 3.20 -5.34 5.67
N LYS A 205 3.94 -4.50 4.95
CA LYS A 205 4.45 -3.22 5.49
C LYS A 205 3.76 -2.00 4.87
N GLY A 206 3.43 -1.06 5.75
CA GLY A 206 2.99 0.32 5.55
C GLY A 206 2.44 0.71 4.17
N VAL A 207 1.13 0.55 3.95
CA VAL A 207 0.49 1.07 2.75
C VAL A 207 -0.11 2.44 3.06
N HIS A 208 0.40 3.49 2.43
CA HIS A 208 -0.17 4.83 2.57
C HIS A 208 -1.53 4.91 1.85
N ARG A 209 -2.63 5.10 2.57
CA ARG A 209 -4.00 4.91 2.06
C ARG A 209 -4.60 6.09 1.31
N THR A 210 -3.89 7.20 1.15
CA THR A 210 -4.43 8.40 0.50
C THR A 210 -3.70 8.79 -0.78
N THR A 211 -2.57 8.15 -1.08
CA THR A 211 -1.78 8.46 -2.25
C THR A 211 -2.30 7.74 -3.49
N LYS A 212 -2.34 8.45 -4.61
CA LYS A 212 -2.72 7.88 -5.90
C LYS A 212 -1.56 7.06 -6.47
N ILE A 213 -1.78 5.75 -6.64
CA ILE A 213 -0.82 4.83 -7.25
C ILE A 213 -0.85 5.03 -8.77
N ARG A 214 0.29 5.29 -9.38
CA ARG A 214 0.48 5.27 -10.83
C ARG A 214 1.02 3.91 -11.24
N ALA A 215 0.11 3.02 -11.61
CA ALA A 215 0.43 1.64 -11.91
C ALA A 215 1.13 1.48 -13.26
N GLY A 216 2.25 0.77 -13.26
CA GLY A 216 3.02 0.35 -14.43
C GLY A 216 3.21 -1.17 -14.47
N ALA A 217 4.11 -1.64 -15.32
CA ALA A 217 4.37 -3.08 -15.50
C ALA A 217 4.82 -3.81 -14.21
N LEU A 218 5.49 -3.11 -13.30
CA LEU A 218 5.96 -3.69 -12.02
C LEU A 218 4.95 -3.55 -10.87
N SER A 219 3.79 -2.92 -11.11
CA SER A 219 2.83 -2.61 -10.04
C SER A 219 1.94 -3.80 -9.66
N PHE A 220 2.02 -4.94 -10.36
CA PHE A 220 1.35 -6.18 -9.94
C PHE A 220 1.78 -6.62 -8.53
N ASP A 221 3.03 -6.34 -8.16
CA ASP A 221 3.59 -6.64 -6.83
C ASP A 221 3.64 -5.41 -5.92
N HIS A 222 2.95 -4.33 -6.28
CA HIS A 222 2.81 -3.18 -5.39
C HIS A 222 2.07 -3.61 -4.12
N PRO A 223 2.59 -3.31 -2.89
CA PRO A 223 1.99 -3.79 -1.64
C PRO A 223 0.49 -3.50 -1.50
N ALA A 224 0.03 -2.32 -1.97
CA ALA A 224 -1.38 -1.98 -1.94
C ALA A 224 -2.24 -2.83 -2.89
N VAL A 225 -1.67 -3.26 -4.04
CA VAL A 225 -2.35 -4.13 -5.01
C VAL A 225 -2.43 -5.56 -4.50
N VAL A 226 -1.33 -6.06 -3.92
CA VAL A 226 -1.28 -7.38 -3.28
C VAL A 226 -2.28 -7.44 -2.12
N GLU A 227 -2.27 -6.42 -1.26
CA GLU A 227 -3.22 -6.33 -0.13
C GLU A 227 -4.67 -6.24 -0.59
N TRP A 228 -4.97 -5.50 -1.65
CA TRP A 228 -6.30 -5.46 -2.25
C TRP A 228 -6.78 -6.85 -2.63
N ARG A 229 -5.94 -7.60 -3.37
CA ARG A 229 -6.28 -8.96 -3.81
C ARG A 229 -6.50 -9.90 -2.63
N ARG A 230 -5.64 -9.83 -1.61
CA ARG A 230 -5.77 -10.63 -0.37
C ARG A 230 -7.06 -10.30 0.40
N ARG A 231 -7.42 -9.02 0.48
CA ARG A 231 -8.68 -8.60 1.14
C ARG A 231 -9.91 -9.01 0.35
N LEU A 232 -9.82 -9.00 -0.98
CA LEU A 232 -10.92 -9.44 -1.84
C LEU A 232 -11.26 -10.94 -1.65
N GLU A 233 -10.33 -11.76 -1.19
CA GLU A 233 -10.58 -13.16 -0.85
C GLU A 233 -11.63 -13.36 0.26
N ARG A 234 -11.87 -12.35 1.07
CA ARG A 234 -12.87 -12.33 2.15
C ARG A 234 -14.23 -11.79 1.69
N PHE A 235 -14.30 -11.33 0.46
CA PHE A 235 -15.50 -10.72 -0.08
C PHE A 235 -16.57 -11.78 -0.39
N ALA A 236 -17.79 -11.54 0.10
CA ALA A 236 -18.98 -12.29 -0.30
C ALA A 236 -19.92 -11.38 -1.12
N PRO A 237 -20.55 -11.90 -2.18
CA PRO A 237 -21.56 -11.16 -2.94
C PRO A 237 -22.74 -10.72 -2.06
N PRO A 238 -23.44 -9.63 -2.42
CA PRO A 238 -24.49 -9.06 -1.59
C PRO A 238 -25.70 -9.98 -1.35
N ALA A 239 -25.97 -10.90 -2.26
CA ALA A 239 -27.01 -11.92 -2.11
C ALA A 239 -26.73 -13.08 -3.08
N GLU A 240 -27.20 -14.27 -2.73
CA GLU A 240 -27.15 -15.44 -3.61
C GLU A 240 -28.11 -15.29 -4.79
N GLY A 241 -27.77 -15.95 -5.91
CA GLY A 241 -28.62 -16.05 -7.08
C GLY A 241 -28.80 -14.75 -7.87
N MET A 242 -27.96 -13.74 -7.63
CA MET A 242 -27.91 -12.51 -8.40
C MET A 242 -27.37 -12.74 -9.83
N VAL A 243 -27.41 -11.71 -10.64
CA VAL A 243 -26.70 -11.68 -11.94
C VAL A 243 -25.40 -10.89 -11.75
N LEU A 244 -24.26 -11.53 -12.04
CA LEU A 244 -22.97 -10.86 -12.08
C LEU A 244 -22.90 -9.97 -13.32
N LEU A 245 -22.61 -8.69 -13.13
CA LEU A 245 -22.44 -7.74 -14.23
C LEU A 245 -21.02 -7.16 -14.23
N LEU A 246 -20.22 -7.58 -15.21
CA LEU A 246 -18.86 -7.09 -15.42
C LEU A 246 -18.87 -5.84 -16.30
N LEU A 247 -18.37 -4.73 -15.79
CA LEU A 247 -18.26 -3.45 -16.49
C LEU A 247 -16.79 -3.02 -16.64
N PRO A 248 -16.42 -2.26 -17.67
CA PRO A 248 -15.06 -1.75 -17.80
C PRO A 248 -14.82 -0.68 -16.72
N CYS A 249 -13.56 -0.55 -16.28
CA CYS A 249 -13.13 0.56 -15.45
C CYS A 249 -13.27 1.91 -16.16
N SER A 250 -12.94 2.99 -15.47
CA SER A 250 -12.89 4.33 -16.07
C SER A 250 -11.69 5.11 -15.57
N ALA A 251 -11.24 6.12 -16.32
CA ALA A 251 -10.14 6.98 -15.92
C ALA A 251 -10.45 7.75 -14.62
N ARG A 252 -11.69 8.19 -14.44
CA ARG A 252 -12.12 8.84 -13.20
C ARG A 252 -12.49 7.81 -12.14
N LYS A 253 -11.92 7.97 -10.95
CA LYS A 253 -12.23 7.16 -9.76
C LYS A 253 -12.77 8.08 -8.63
N PRO A 254 -13.60 7.55 -7.73
CA PRO A 254 -14.32 6.28 -7.81
C PRO A 254 -15.16 6.18 -9.08
N TYR A 255 -15.39 4.96 -9.59
CA TYR A 255 -16.02 4.77 -10.91
C TYR A 255 -17.41 5.38 -11.04
N HIS A 256 -18.24 5.31 -9.99
CA HIS A 256 -19.60 5.86 -10.03
C HIS A 256 -19.65 7.38 -10.29
N TRP A 257 -18.54 8.10 -10.10
CA TRP A 257 -18.44 9.53 -10.46
C TRP A 257 -18.11 9.77 -11.92
N SER A 258 -17.71 8.72 -12.64
CA SER A 258 -17.39 8.85 -14.07
C SER A 258 -18.63 9.00 -14.94
N ASN A 259 -18.49 9.63 -16.10
CA ASN A 259 -19.60 9.80 -17.05
C ASN A 259 -20.08 8.45 -17.60
N SER A 260 -19.17 7.50 -17.88
CA SER A 260 -19.52 6.16 -18.38
C SER A 260 -20.35 5.40 -17.34
N HIS A 261 -19.88 5.30 -16.08
CA HIS A 261 -20.62 4.58 -15.04
C HIS A 261 -21.93 5.24 -14.65
N ARG A 262 -22.04 6.57 -14.74
CA ARG A 262 -23.35 7.26 -14.58
C ARG A 262 -24.33 6.89 -15.68
N ARG A 263 -23.86 6.71 -16.92
CA ARG A 263 -24.69 6.23 -18.04
C ARG A 263 -25.10 4.78 -17.82
N PHE A 264 -24.16 3.88 -17.51
CA PHE A 264 -24.49 2.50 -17.15
C PHE A 264 -25.54 2.43 -16.04
N HIS A 265 -25.32 3.12 -14.93
CA HIS A 265 -26.26 3.11 -13.82
C HIS A 265 -27.66 3.62 -14.20
N ARG A 266 -27.76 4.69 -15.01
CA ARG A 266 -29.05 5.18 -15.50
C ARG A 266 -29.77 4.12 -16.35
N THR A 267 -29.04 3.46 -17.25
CA THR A 267 -29.57 2.36 -18.08
C THR A 267 -30.06 1.19 -17.23
N LEU A 268 -29.26 0.77 -16.24
CA LEU A 268 -29.60 -0.36 -15.38
C LEU A 268 -30.82 -0.06 -14.49
N ARG A 269 -30.89 1.14 -13.91
CA ARG A 269 -32.03 1.55 -13.05
C ARG A 269 -33.38 1.58 -13.76
N SER A 270 -33.41 1.62 -15.10
CA SER A 270 -34.64 1.53 -15.87
C SER A 270 -35.17 0.10 -16.01
N LEU A 271 -34.41 -0.90 -15.56
CA LEU A 271 -34.80 -2.31 -15.64
C LEU A 271 -35.59 -2.74 -14.40
N ASN A 272 -36.61 -3.57 -14.61
CA ASN A 272 -37.23 -4.25 -13.50
C ASN A 272 -36.25 -5.16 -12.81
N ASN A 273 -36.29 -5.26 -11.49
CA ASN A 273 -35.39 -6.07 -10.66
C ASN A 273 -33.89 -5.73 -10.80
N TRP A 274 -33.54 -4.48 -11.16
CA TRP A 274 -32.15 -4.05 -11.33
C TRP A 274 -31.27 -4.23 -10.08
N LEU A 275 -31.87 -4.31 -8.89
CA LEU A 275 -31.18 -4.57 -7.62
C LEU A 275 -30.55 -5.96 -7.58
N ALA A 276 -31.03 -6.91 -8.37
CA ALA A 276 -30.43 -8.23 -8.50
C ALA A 276 -29.20 -8.25 -9.44
N LEU A 277 -28.80 -7.10 -10.01
CA LEU A 277 -27.54 -6.96 -10.74
C LEU A 277 -26.40 -6.60 -9.78
N HIS A 278 -25.41 -7.47 -9.65
CA HIS A 278 -24.19 -7.17 -8.90
C HIS A 278 -23.13 -6.61 -9.84
N VAL A 279 -22.89 -5.31 -9.75
CA VAL A 279 -21.94 -4.59 -10.61
C VAL A 279 -20.51 -4.74 -10.09
N VAL A 280 -19.64 -5.28 -10.93
CA VAL A 280 -18.21 -5.44 -10.66
C VAL A 280 -17.41 -4.79 -11.80
N SER A 281 -16.53 -3.87 -11.48
CA SER A 281 -15.65 -3.24 -12.46
C SER A 281 -14.40 -4.08 -12.70
N VAL A 282 -13.98 -4.16 -13.98
CA VAL A 282 -12.82 -4.93 -14.44
C VAL A 282 -11.68 -3.99 -14.74
N THR A 283 -10.52 -4.23 -14.15
CA THR A 283 -9.36 -3.32 -14.26
C THR A 283 -8.03 -4.03 -14.01
N SER A 284 -6.94 -3.45 -14.47
CA SER A 284 -5.57 -3.79 -14.10
C SER A 284 -4.99 -2.69 -13.21
N PRO A 285 -4.13 -2.99 -12.22
CA PRO A 285 -3.67 -4.32 -11.77
C PRO A 285 -4.54 -4.92 -10.65
N LEU A 286 -5.70 -4.31 -10.31
CA LEU A 286 -6.54 -4.72 -9.18
C LEU A 286 -7.39 -5.96 -9.49
N GLY A 287 -7.77 -6.14 -10.75
CA GLY A 287 -8.67 -7.20 -11.20
C GLY A 287 -10.14 -6.82 -11.06
N LEU A 288 -10.87 -7.56 -10.25
CA LEU A 288 -12.28 -7.34 -9.99
C LEU A 288 -12.48 -6.32 -8.86
N VAL A 289 -13.34 -5.34 -9.10
CA VAL A 289 -13.68 -4.30 -8.13
C VAL A 289 -15.21 -4.21 -8.00
N PRO A 290 -15.80 -4.88 -6.99
CA PRO A 290 -17.21 -4.74 -6.64
C PRO A 290 -17.60 -3.29 -6.38
N ARG A 291 -18.83 -2.91 -6.76
CA ARG A 291 -19.33 -1.54 -6.65
C ARG A 291 -19.23 -0.98 -5.24
N GLU A 292 -19.54 -1.77 -4.25
CA GLU A 292 -19.52 -1.41 -2.83
C GLU A 292 -18.09 -1.18 -2.29
N LEU A 293 -17.08 -1.70 -2.97
CA LEU A 293 -15.66 -1.58 -2.59
C LEU A 293 -14.90 -0.49 -3.39
N GLU A 294 -15.50 0.10 -4.43
CA GLU A 294 -14.78 0.99 -5.34
C GLU A 294 -14.27 2.29 -4.71
N MET A 295 -14.71 2.62 -3.50
CA MET A 295 -14.21 3.76 -2.73
C MET A 295 -13.06 3.40 -1.78
N LEU A 296 -12.86 2.11 -1.47
CA LEU A 296 -11.72 1.66 -0.68
C LEU A 296 -10.39 1.90 -1.40
N HIS A 297 -9.35 2.19 -0.62
CA HIS A 297 -7.99 2.18 -1.16
C HIS A 297 -7.54 0.74 -1.49
N PRO A 298 -6.90 0.49 -2.64
CA PRO A 298 -6.45 1.45 -3.66
C PRO A 298 -7.47 1.71 -4.78
N ALA A 299 -8.65 1.08 -4.80
CA ALA A 299 -9.59 1.15 -5.92
C ALA A 299 -10.03 2.59 -6.26
N ALA A 300 -10.13 3.49 -5.27
CA ALA A 300 -10.40 4.91 -5.48
C ALA A 300 -9.15 5.74 -5.83
N HIS A 301 -7.93 5.18 -5.65
CA HIS A 301 -6.69 5.96 -5.62
C HIS A 301 -5.59 5.33 -6.50
N TYR A 302 -5.91 4.93 -7.71
CA TYR A 302 -4.91 4.46 -8.68
C TYR A 302 -5.17 5.02 -10.08
N ASP A 303 -4.14 4.97 -10.91
CA ASP A 303 -4.20 5.25 -12.33
C ASP A 303 -3.38 4.19 -13.06
N VAL A 304 -3.81 3.83 -14.28
CA VAL A 304 -3.15 2.82 -15.10
C VAL A 304 -3.28 3.17 -16.56
N GLY A 305 -2.26 2.89 -17.34
CA GLY A 305 -2.32 2.99 -18.80
C GLY A 305 -3.28 1.95 -19.38
N VAL A 306 -4.34 2.39 -20.06
CA VAL A 306 -5.28 1.49 -20.72
C VAL A 306 -4.78 1.22 -22.12
N THR A 307 -4.29 0.01 -22.37
CA THR A 307 -3.73 -0.42 -23.67
C THR A 307 -4.75 -1.11 -24.56
N GLY A 308 -5.83 -1.63 -23.98
CA GLY A 308 -6.80 -2.50 -24.67
C GLY A 308 -6.31 -3.94 -24.85
N HIS A 309 -5.09 -4.25 -24.44
CA HIS A 309 -4.52 -5.59 -24.46
C HIS A 309 -4.46 -6.15 -23.04
N TRP A 310 -4.73 -7.43 -22.90
CA TRP A 310 -4.72 -8.17 -21.64
C TRP A 310 -3.67 -9.28 -21.75
N ASP A 311 -2.65 -9.23 -20.91
CA ASP A 311 -1.55 -10.18 -20.94
C ASP A 311 -1.85 -11.46 -20.11
N ALA A 312 -0.90 -12.39 -20.09
CA ALA A 312 -1.05 -13.65 -19.37
C ALA A 312 -1.18 -13.46 -17.83
N ASN A 313 -0.46 -12.48 -17.26
CA ASN A 313 -0.53 -12.19 -15.83
C ASN A 313 -1.90 -11.63 -15.44
N GLU A 314 -2.46 -10.78 -16.28
CA GLU A 314 -3.80 -10.21 -16.09
C GLU A 314 -4.87 -11.30 -16.21
N ARG A 315 -4.76 -12.19 -17.21
CA ARG A 315 -5.65 -13.36 -17.33
C ARG A 315 -5.59 -14.24 -16.08
N GLU A 316 -4.40 -14.60 -15.63
CA GLU A 316 -4.21 -15.41 -14.42
C GLU A 316 -4.77 -14.73 -13.17
N MET A 317 -4.61 -13.40 -13.05
CA MET A 317 -5.20 -12.63 -11.96
C MET A 317 -6.73 -12.73 -11.95
N PHE A 318 -7.39 -12.54 -13.10
CA PHE A 318 -8.85 -12.69 -13.19
C PHE A 318 -9.29 -14.12 -12.91
N ASP A 319 -8.55 -15.09 -13.41
CA ASP A 319 -8.82 -16.51 -13.20
C ASP A 319 -8.84 -16.86 -11.70
N ARG A 320 -7.79 -16.47 -10.97
CA ARG A 320 -7.71 -16.67 -9.51
C ARG A 320 -8.80 -15.92 -8.74
N GLN A 321 -9.15 -14.70 -9.16
CA GLN A 321 -10.19 -13.93 -8.47
C GLN A 321 -11.59 -14.49 -8.75
N LEU A 322 -11.87 -14.98 -9.95
CA LEU A 322 -13.11 -15.68 -10.25
C LEU A 322 -13.21 -17.01 -9.50
N GLU A 323 -12.09 -17.74 -9.38
CA GLU A 323 -12.05 -18.96 -8.55
C GLU A 323 -12.49 -18.66 -7.09
N ARG A 324 -12.04 -17.54 -6.52
CA ARG A 324 -12.41 -17.12 -5.16
C ARG A 324 -13.85 -16.59 -5.06
N LEU A 325 -14.29 -15.88 -6.07
CA LEU A 325 -15.66 -15.35 -6.14
C LEU A 325 -16.70 -16.45 -6.29
N ARG A 326 -16.31 -17.63 -6.81
CA ARG A 326 -17.16 -18.80 -7.05
C ARG A 326 -18.47 -18.39 -7.76
N PRO A 327 -18.39 -17.89 -8.98
CA PRO A 327 -19.57 -17.34 -9.67
C PRO A 327 -20.63 -18.40 -9.93
N GLU A 328 -20.25 -19.66 -10.10
CA GLU A 328 -21.13 -20.82 -10.28
C GLU A 328 -22.05 -21.09 -9.08
N ASP A 329 -21.59 -20.79 -7.87
CA ASP A 329 -22.36 -20.98 -6.64
C ASP A 329 -23.17 -19.72 -6.28
N ASN A 330 -22.61 -18.54 -6.52
CA ASN A 330 -23.14 -17.29 -6.02
C ASN A 330 -24.06 -16.55 -6.98
N TYR A 331 -23.99 -16.85 -8.28
CA TYR A 331 -24.77 -16.15 -9.29
C TYR A 331 -25.56 -17.11 -10.19
N LYS A 332 -26.71 -16.66 -10.67
CA LYS A 332 -27.51 -17.40 -11.65
C LYS A 332 -26.90 -17.32 -13.05
N LYS A 333 -26.40 -16.16 -13.42
CA LYS A 333 -25.83 -15.84 -14.73
C LYS A 333 -24.80 -14.73 -14.60
N ALA A 334 -23.96 -14.58 -15.62
CA ALA A 334 -23.10 -13.42 -15.77
C ALA A 334 -23.43 -12.64 -17.04
N VAL A 335 -23.36 -11.32 -16.97
CA VAL A 335 -23.38 -10.41 -18.14
C VAL A 335 -22.00 -9.77 -18.25
N VAL A 336 -21.38 -9.90 -19.40
CA VAL A 336 -20.06 -9.33 -19.66
C VAL A 336 -20.23 -8.14 -20.61
N HIS A 337 -19.90 -6.94 -20.10
CA HIS A 337 -19.96 -5.68 -20.86
C HIS A 337 -18.65 -4.90 -20.63
N ALA A 338 -17.52 -5.57 -20.86
CA ALA A 338 -16.19 -5.14 -20.44
C ALA A 338 -15.30 -4.67 -21.59
N GLY A 339 -15.85 -4.45 -22.79
CA GLY A 339 -15.10 -4.01 -23.98
C GLY A 339 -14.02 -5.03 -24.37
N SER A 340 -12.76 -4.61 -24.47
CA SER A 340 -11.65 -5.49 -24.88
C SER A 340 -11.42 -6.71 -23.95
N ALA A 341 -11.89 -6.67 -22.70
CA ALA A 341 -11.79 -7.79 -21.78
C ALA A 341 -12.92 -8.83 -21.95
N SER A 342 -14.00 -8.49 -22.69
CA SER A 342 -15.23 -9.29 -22.71
C SER A 342 -14.99 -10.73 -23.13
N LYS A 343 -14.32 -10.98 -24.25
CA LYS A 343 -14.08 -12.35 -24.76
C LYS A 343 -13.32 -13.21 -23.74
N MET A 344 -12.24 -12.67 -23.17
CA MET A 344 -11.42 -13.38 -22.18
C MET A 344 -12.25 -13.73 -20.94
N LEU A 345 -13.02 -12.79 -20.41
CA LEU A 345 -13.83 -12.98 -19.20
C LEU A 345 -15.00 -13.95 -19.45
N THR A 346 -15.61 -13.89 -20.63
CA THR A 346 -16.67 -14.82 -21.02
C THR A 346 -16.15 -16.26 -21.02
N VAL A 347 -14.97 -16.51 -21.59
CA VAL A 347 -14.34 -17.84 -21.58
C VAL A 347 -14.06 -18.30 -20.15
N LEU A 348 -13.42 -17.45 -19.31
CA LEU A 348 -13.09 -17.76 -17.91
C LEU A 348 -14.35 -18.10 -17.07
N LEU A 349 -15.47 -17.42 -17.32
CA LEU A 349 -16.74 -17.70 -16.64
C LEU A 349 -17.37 -19.02 -17.12
N GLN A 350 -17.34 -19.29 -18.43
CA GLN A 350 -17.87 -20.54 -19.00
C GLN A 350 -17.06 -21.76 -18.56
N GLU A 351 -15.72 -21.63 -18.45
CA GLU A 351 -14.84 -22.67 -17.91
C GLU A 351 -15.22 -23.06 -16.46
N ARG A 352 -15.91 -22.15 -15.72
CA ARG A 352 -16.46 -22.38 -14.37
C ARG A 352 -17.91 -22.80 -14.32
N GLY A 353 -18.50 -23.08 -15.47
CA GLY A 353 -19.87 -23.60 -15.56
C GLY A 353 -20.99 -22.57 -15.39
N ILE A 354 -20.66 -21.25 -15.37
CA ILE A 354 -21.70 -20.21 -15.32
C ILE A 354 -22.09 -19.75 -16.74
N GLU A 355 -23.40 -19.58 -16.98
CA GLU A 355 -23.91 -18.97 -18.22
C GLU A 355 -23.46 -17.52 -18.32
N ALA A 356 -22.53 -17.21 -19.22
CA ALA A 356 -21.98 -15.88 -19.47
C ALA A 356 -22.51 -15.30 -20.79
N LEU A 357 -23.17 -14.16 -20.71
CA LEU A 357 -23.76 -13.44 -21.84
C LEU A 357 -22.91 -12.22 -22.18
N ASP A 358 -22.14 -12.29 -23.27
CA ASP A 358 -21.39 -11.14 -23.78
C ASP A 358 -22.34 -10.18 -24.53
N THR A 359 -22.14 -8.89 -24.35
CA THR A 359 -22.90 -7.84 -25.06
C THR A 359 -22.30 -7.48 -26.41
N ASP A 360 -21.12 -8.01 -26.74
CA ASP A 360 -20.34 -7.72 -27.96
C ASP A 360 -20.12 -6.22 -28.24
N ALA A 361 -20.06 -5.42 -27.16
CA ALA A 361 -19.97 -3.98 -27.26
C ALA A 361 -18.50 -3.50 -27.25
N GLU A 362 -17.92 -3.20 -28.41
CA GLU A 362 -16.57 -2.61 -28.52
C GLU A 362 -16.47 -1.27 -27.78
N ARG A 363 -17.53 -0.46 -27.83
CA ARG A 363 -17.64 0.83 -27.14
C ARG A 363 -18.74 0.80 -26.09
N PRO A 364 -18.46 0.24 -24.90
CA PRO A 364 -19.49 -0.03 -23.88
C PRO A 364 -20.35 1.18 -23.50
N ALA A 365 -19.80 2.38 -23.44
CA ALA A 365 -20.52 3.58 -23.06
C ALA A 365 -21.21 4.31 -24.25
N SER A 366 -21.15 3.78 -25.48
CA SER A 366 -21.90 4.34 -26.63
C SER A 366 -23.39 4.10 -26.51
N GLY A 367 -24.20 4.76 -27.34
CA GLY A 367 -25.66 4.52 -27.40
C GLY A 367 -25.98 3.06 -27.74
N THR A 368 -25.32 2.50 -28.75
CA THR A 368 -25.47 1.10 -29.17
C THR A 368 -25.02 0.14 -28.05
N GLY A 369 -23.89 0.41 -27.39
CA GLY A 369 -23.41 -0.37 -26.25
C GLY A 369 -24.39 -0.36 -25.07
N LEU A 370 -24.98 0.78 -24.75
CA LEU A 370 -25.98 0.89 -23.68
C LEU A 370 -27.29 0.16 -24.01
N ASN A 371 -27.70 0.15 -25.29
CA ASN A 371 -28.85 -0.63 -25.75
C ASN A 371 -28.58 -2.13 -25.62
N ALA A 372 -27.40 -2.60 -26.04
CA ALA A 372 -26.97 -3.98 -25.88
C ALA A 372 -26.93 -4.38 -24.39
N LEU A 373 -26.33 -3.54 -23.52
CA LEU A 373 -26.32 -3.74 -22.07
C LEU A 373 -27.73 -3.90 -21.50
N SER A 374 -28.66 -3.00 -21.88
CA SER A 374 -30.06 -3.05 -21.42
C SER A 374 -30.76 -4.34 -21.85
N ALA A 375 -30.60 -4.72 -23.13
CA ALA A 375 -31.23 -5.92 -23.68
C ALA A 375 -30.70 -7.20 -23.00
N THR A 376 -29.39 -7.33 -22.88
CA THR A 376 -28.72 -8.51 -22.28
C THR A 376 -29.04 -8.63 -20.79
N CYS A 377 -28.99 -7.52 -20.03
CA CYS A 377 -29.35 -7.53 -18.61
C CYS A 377 -30.83 -7.88 -18.41
N ARG A 378 -31.73 -7.37 -19.28
CA ARG A 378 -33.16 -7.74 -19.21
C ARG A 378 -33.39 -9.22 -19.45
N SER A 379 -32.64 -9.82 -20.37
CA SER A 379 -32.68 -11.27 -20.62
C SER A 379 -32.11 -12.04 -19.43
N ALA A 380 -30.98 -11.64 -18.90
CA ALA A 380 -30.35 -12.29 -17.75
C ALA A 380 -31.20 -12.27 -16.48
N LEU A 381 -31.97 -11.19 -16.27
CA LEU A 381 -32.84 -11.02 -15.10
C LEU A 381 -34.15 -11.87 -15.16
N ARG A 382 -34.44 -12.51 -16.29
CA ARG A 382 -35.61 -13.40 -16.38
C ARG A 382 -35.43 -14.60 -15.46
N GLY A 383 -36.45 -14.84 -14.61
CA GLY A 383 -36.43 -15.95 -13.65
C GLY A 383 -35.50 -15.73 -12.43
N VAL A 384 -34.92 -14.55 -12.29
CA VAL A 384 -34.14 -14.18 -11.10
C VAL A 384 -35.08 -13.62 -10.05
N ALA A 385 -34.95 -14.11 -8.81
CA ALA A 385 -35.74 -13.65 -7.67
C ALA A 385 -35.59 -12.13 -7.47
N SER A 386 -36.67 -11.48 -7.03
CA SER A 386 -36.63 -10.06 -6.74
C SER A 386 -35.86 -9.79 -5.46
N LEU A 387 -34.89 -8.88 -5.54
CA LEU A 387 -34.10 -8.48 -4.38
C LEU A 387 -34.64 -7.17 -3.78
N SER A 388 -34.90 -7.17 -2.48
CA SER A 388 -35.33 -5.95 -1.80
C SER A 388 -34.15 -4.99 -1.61
N GLY A 389 -34.46 -3.67 -1.53
CA GLY A 389 -33.43 -2.67 -1.26
C GLY A 389 -32.76 -2.84 0.12
N ARG A 390 -33.46 -3.45 1.08
CA ARG A 390 -32.94 -3.73 2.42
C ARG A 390 -31.93 -4.87 2.38
N ASP A 391 -32.26 -5.97 1.70
CA ASP A 391 -31.37 -7.12 1.57
C ASP A 391 -30.13 -6.77 0.77
N ARG A 392 -30.30 -5.98 -0.31
CA ARG A 392 -29.18 -5.44 -1.07
C ARG A 392 -28.23 -4.61 -0.20
N SER A 393 -28.77 -3.66 0.60
CA SER A 393 -27.96 -2.82 1.48
C SER A 393 -27.27 -3.64 2.57
N ARG A 394 -27.93 -4.68 3.09
CA ARG A 394 -27.33 -5.60 4.06
C ARG A 394 -26.13 -6.33 3.45
N GLY A 395 -26.29 -6.92 2.29
CA GLY A 395 -25.22 -7.63 1.60
C GLY A 395 -24.03 -6.72 1.25
N GLU A 396 -24.29 -5.52 0.72
CA GLU A 396 -23.25 -4.52 0.42
C GLU A 396 -22.47 -4.11 1.69
N ALA A 397 -23.17 -3.92 2.82
CA ALA A 397 -22.53 -3.59 4.09
C ALA A 397 -21.69 -4.77 4.62
N THR A 398 -22.20 -5.99 4.49
CA THR A 398 -21.49 -7.22 4.88
C THR A 398 -20.19 -7.37 4.09
N GLY A 399 -20.26 -7.36 2.76
CA GLY A 399 -19.07 -7.48 1.90
C GLY A 399 -18.03 -6.38 2.17
N LEU A 400 -18.49 -5.13 2.36
CA LEU A 400 -17.61 -4.01 2.71
C LEU A 400 -16.92 -4.22 4.07
N ALA A 401 -17.65 -4.60 5.11
CA ALA A 401 -17.12 -4.81 6.45
C ALA A 401 -16.12 -5.98 6.48
N GLN A 402 -16.42 -7.10 5.81
CA GLN A 402 -15.54 -8.25 5.70
C GLN A 402 -14.22 -7.90 5.00
N VAL A 403 -14.25 -7.16 3.91
CA VAL A 403 -13.05 -6.72 3.20
C VAL A 403 -12.24 -5.73 4.04
N GLN A 404 -12.91 -4.85 4.78
CA GLN A 404 -12.26 -3.80 5.56
C GLN A 404 -11.67 -4.30 6.88
N PHE A 405 -12.41 -5.13 7.63
CA PHE A 405 -12.05 -5.55 8.98
C PHE A 405 -11.71 -7.05 9.11
N GLY A 406 -11.93 -7.83 8.06
CA GLY A 406 -11.61 -9.25 8.05
C GLY A 406 -12.47 -10.06 9.05
N GLU A 407 -11.82 -10.95 9.77
CA GLU A 407 -12.45 -11.82 10.79
C GLU A 407 -13.09 -11.05 11.95
N PHE A 408 -12.65 -9.81 12.19
CA PHE A 408 -13.20 -8.95 13.25
C PHE A 408 -14.51 -8.26 12.85
N ALA A 409 -15.01 -8.46 11.62
CA ALA A 409 -16.21 -7.76 11.12
C ALA A 409 -17.51 -8.28 11.73
N GLU A 410 -17.56 -9.53 12.20
CA GLU A 410 -18.80 -10.22 12.61
C GLU A 410 -19.65 -9.41 13.61
N PRO A 411 -19.11 -8.84 14.71
CA PRO A 411 -19.92 -8.06 15.64
C PRO A 411 -20.59 -6.83 15.02
N LEU A 412 -20.00 -6.26 13.96
CA LEU A 412 -20.61 -5.13 13.25
C LEU A 412 -21.80 -5.57 12.39
N LEU A 413 -21.79 -6.82 11.93
CA LEU A 413 -22.82 -7.37 11.03
C LEU A 413 -24.12 -7.73 11.75
N THR A 414 -24.12 -7.79 13.08
CA THR A 414 -25.31 -7.96 13.91
C THR A 414 -26.14 -6.67 14.01
N ALA A 415 -25.54 -5.53 13.68
CA ALA A 415 -26.20 -4.22 13.73
C ALA A 415 -27.33 -4.10 12.69
N SER A 416 -28.29 -3.26 12.98
CA SER A 416 -29.30 -2.83 12.00
C SER A 416 -28.65 -1.90 10.96
N ILE A 417 -28.94 -2.15 9.69
CA ILE A 417 -28.33 -1.42 8.58
C ILE A 417 -29.35 -0.42 8.02
N GLN A 418 -28.91 0.83 7.96
CA GLN A 418 -29.71 1.94 7.43
C GLN A 418 -29.01 2.52 6.18
N GLY A 419 -29.85 3.10 5.29
CA GLY A 419 -29.38 3.76 4.08
C GLY A 419 -29.07 2.79 2.93
N ARG A 420 -28.38 3.30 1.93
CA ARG A 420 -27.91 2.58 0.73
C ARG A 420 -26.50 3.05 0.40
N TRP A 421 -25.71 2.15 -0.15
CA TRP A 421 -24.37 2.53 -0.62
C TRP A 421 -24.43 3.75 -1.57
N PRO A 422 -23.58 4.76 -1.42
CA PRO A 422 -22.46 4.93 -0.47
C PRO A 422 -22.82 5.68 0.83
N ARG A 423 -24.04 5.54 1.35
CA ARG A 423 -24.54 6.19 2.57
C ARG A 423 -25.07 5.14 3.54
N LEU A 424 -24.24 4.14 3.83
CA LEU A 424 -24.59 3.08 4.77
C LEU A 424 -24.25 3.51 6.21
N ARG A 425 -25.08 3.07 7.15
CA ARG A 425 -24.88 3.23 8.58
C ARG A 425 -25.18 1.90 9.29
N LEU A 426 -24.32 1.52 10.23
CA LEU A 426 -24.48 0.35 11.09
C LEU A 426 -24.82 0.82 12.50
N ASP A 427 -26.11 1.09 12.74
CA ASP A 427 -26.63 1.70 13.98
C ASP A 427 -25.69 2.80 14.52
N ASP A 428 -25.20 2.64 15.77
CA ASP A 428 -24.23 3.49 16.43
C ASP A 428 -22.79 2.96 16.33
N LEU A 429 -22.56 1.87 15.58
CA LEU A 429 -21.25 1.21 15.50
C LEU A 429 -20.34 1.78 14.40
N ALA A 430 -20.90 2.11 13.23
CA ALA A 430 -20.10 2.64 12.12
C ALA A 430 -20.93 3.43 11.11
N ASN A 431 -20.29 4.41 10.47
CA ASN A 431 -20.89 5.16 9.37
C ASN A 431 -19.98 5.07 8.14
N PHE A 432 -20.57 4.95 6.93
CA PHE A 432 -19.80 5.05 5.71
C PHE A 432 -19.19 6.46 5.58
N SER A 433 -17.88 6.52 5.43
CA SER A 433 -17.11 7.76 5.25
C SER A 433 -16.47 7.81 3.88
N PRO A 434 -16.82 8.76 3.01
CA PRO A 434 -16.16 8.93 1.72
C PRO A 434 -14.64 9.21 1.84
N ARG A 435 -14.21 9.81 2.95
CA ARG A 435 -12.80 10.11 3.22
C ARG A 435 -11.98 8.83 3.48
N ILE A 436 -12.58 7.86 4.16
CA ILE A 436 -11.97 6.54 4.41
C ILE A 436 -12.21 5.62 3.22
N GLY A 437 -13.27 5.87 2.46
CA GLY A 437 -13.75 5.03 1.37
C GLY A 437 -14.52 3.79 1.84
N GLY A 438 -14.83 3.70 3.13
CA GLY A 438 -15.48 2.59 3.80
C GLY A 438 -16.10 3.01 5.13
N PHE A 439 -16.32 2.06 6.02
CA PHE A 439 -16.86 2.33 7.35
C PHE A 439 -15.85 3.05 8.24
N ALA A 440 -16.26 4.15 8.84
CA ALA A 440 -15.61 4.82 9.95
C ALA A 440 -16.25 4.32 11.24
N LEU A 441 -15.46 3.73 12.11
CA LEU A 441 -15.92 3.21 13.40
C LEU A 441 -16.23 4.35 14.36
N THR A 442 -17.26 4.15 15.18
CA THR A 442 -17.46 4.87 16.43
C THR A 442 -16.62 4.22 17.54
N VAL A 443 -16.58 4.81 18.72
CA VAL A 443 -15.93 4.18 19.88
C VAL A 443 -16.60 2.86 20.24
N GLN A 444 -17.92 2.79 20.18
CA GLN A 444 -18.68 1.56 20.42
C GLN A 444 -18.37 0.48 19.37
N GLY A 445 -18.31 0.87 18.08
CA GLY A 445 -17.92 -0.05 17.01
C GLY A 445 -16.49 -0.55 17.16
N ALA A 446 -15.56 0.31 17.61
CA ALA A 446 -14.19 -0.09 17.89
C ALA A 446 -14.11 -1.07 19.07
N ALA A 447 -14.91 -0.83 20.15
CA ALA A 447 -15.01 -1.76 21.28
C ALA A 447 -15.48 -3.16 20.83
N LYS A 448 -16.50 -3.20 19.95
CA LYS A 448 -16.99 -4.48 19.38
C LYS A 448 -15.93 -5.20 18.53
N LEU A 449 -15.12 -4.48 17.76
CA LEU A 449 -13.99 -5.08 17.05
C LEU A 449 -12.96 -5.67 18.03
N VAL A 450 -12.66 -4.94 19.12
CA VAL A 450 -11.71 -5.39 20.15
C VAL A 450 -12.21 -6.63 20.87
N GLU A 451 -13.49 -6.73 21.18
CA GLU A 451 -14.12 -7.94 21.73
C GLU A 451 -13.89 -9.16 20.81
N ALA A 452 -13.82 -8.95 19.50
CA ALA A 452 -13.52 -9.99 18.52
C ALA A 452 -12.00 -10.20 18.27
N GLY A 453 -11.12 -9.56 19.03
CA GLY A 453 -9.66 -9.66 18.87
C GLY A 453 -9.03 -8.63 17.93
N GLY A 454 -9.78 -7.60 17.56
CA GLY A 454 -9.30 -6.51 16.69
C GLY A 454 -8.16 -5.69 17.32
N PRO A 455 -7.46 -4.87 16.50
CA PRO A 455 -6.25 -4.19 16.91
C PRO A 455 -6.50 -3.05 17.91
N VAL A 456 -5.62 -2.97 18.92
CA VAL A 456 -5.69 -2.01 20.04
C VAL A 456 -4.34 -1.35 20.24
N VAL A 457 -4.36 -0.05 20.50
CA VAL A 457 -3.23 0.73 21.01
C VAL A 457 -3.53 1.10 22.46
N GLU A 458 -2.75 0.58 23.37
CA GLU A 458 -2.85 0.85 24.80
C GLU A 458 -2.16 2.17 25.13
N ALA A 459 -2.84 3.04 25.84
CA ALA A 459 -2.33 4.36 26.21
C ALA A 459 -2.31 4.54 27.74
N GLY A 460 -1.35 5.32 28.23
CA GLY A 460 -1.20 5.62 29.65
C GLY A 460 -2.38 6.42 30.21
N LYS A 461 -2.37 6.60 31.54
CA LYS A 461 -3.38 7.36 32.29
C LYS A 461 -3.20 8.86 32.11
N PHE A 462 -3.83 9.44 31.12
CA PHE A 462 -3.91 10.87 30.91
C PHE A 462 -5.19 11.24 30.14
N LEU A 463 -5.58 12.49 30.20
CA LEU A 463 -6.75 12.95 29.45
C LEU A 463 -6.40 13.10 27.96
N LEU A 464 -6.90 12.20 27.12
CA LEU A 464 -6.68 12.20 25.68
C LEU A 464 -7.52 13.31 25.00
N ARG A 465 -6.96 14.52 24.88
CA ARG A 465 -7.65 15.68 24.27
C ARG A 465 -7.40 15.81 22.77
N GLY A 466 -6.32 15.28 22.27
CA GLY A 466 -5.87 15.37 20.87
C GLY A 466 -5.55 14.00 20.27
N ASP A 467 -4.59 13.99 19.41
CA ASP A 467 -4.01 12.78 18.85
C ASP A 467 -3.13 12.06 19.88
N LEU A 468 -2.96 10.75 19.74
CA LEU A 468 -2.08 9.97 20.58
C LEU A 468 -0.67 9.95 19.98
N PHE A 469 0.33 10.38 20.76
CA PHE A 469 1.73 10.33 20.40
C PHE A 469 2.41 9.08 21.00
N ALA A 470 3.53 8.66 20.39
CA ALA A 470 4.27 7.46 20.81
C ALA A 470 4.65 7.48 22.30
N ALA A 471 5.02 8.64 22.87
CA ALA A 471 5.30 8.79 24.30
C ALA A 471 4.12 8.42 25.22
N GLY A 472 2.91 8.43 24.71
CA GLY A 472 1.70 8.05 25.46
C GLY A 472 1.28 6.60 25.26
N VAL A 473 1.94 5.86 24.37
CA VAL A 473 1.64 4.45 24.09
C VAL A 473 2.35 3.58 25.13
N THR A 474 1.62 2.68 25.77
CA THR A 474 2.14 1.72 26.76
C THR A 474 2.20 0.30 26.21
N GLY A 475 1.42 -0.01 25.18
CA GLY A 475 1.37 -1.31 24.54
C GLY A 475 0.59 -1.31 23.24
N VAL A 476 0.70 -2.41 22.50
CA VAL A 476 -0.06 -2.65 21.28
C VAL A 476 -0.46 -4.11 21.23
N ARG A 477 -1.73 -4.39 20.89
CA ARG A 477 -2.26 -5.73 20.68
C ARG A 477 -2.84 -5.85 19.27
N GLY A 478 -2.64 -7.00 18.64
CA GLY A 478 -3.10 -7.29 17.28
C GLY A 478 -2.24 -6.67 16.18
N GLU A 479 -2.47 -7.12 14.95
CA GLU A 479 -1.73 -6.69 13.76
C GLU A 479 -2.50 -5.61 13.01
N PHE A 480 -1.82 -4.53 12.68
CA PHE A 480 -2.34 -3.46 11.82
C PHE A 480 -1.22 -2.78 11.03
N ARG A 481 -1.60 -1.96 10.09
CA ARG A 481 -0.69 -1.20 9.23
C ARG A 481 -0.90 0.30 9.42
N ASN A 482 0.08 1.07 9.03
CA ASN A 482 -0.11 2.51 8.89
C ASN A 482 -1.31 2.79 7.97
N GLY A 483 -2.26 3.60 8.45
CA GLY A 483 -3.53 3.90 7.79
C GLY A 483 -4.71 2.99 8.17
N ASP A 484 -4.53 1.95 8.98
CA ASP A 484 -5.64 1.16 9.51
C ASP A 484 -6.36 1.88 10.66
N GLN A 485 -7.63 1.58 10.85
CA GLN A 485 -8.36 2.03 12.03
C GLN A 485 -7.95 1.16 13.22
N VAL A 486 -7.67 1.81 14.35
CA VAL A 486 -7.29 1.15 15.60
C VAL A 486 -8.08 1.75 16.76
N ALA A 487 -8.43 0.91 17.73
CA ALA A 487 -8.98 1.36 19.00
C ALA A 487 -7.85 1.91 19.90
N VAL A 488 -8.17 2.89 20.75
CA VAL A 488 -7.29 3.36 21.83
C VAL A 488 -7.92 2.96 23.14
N GLU A 489 -7.18 2.20 23.93
CA GLU A 489 -7.59 1.70 25.25
C GLU A 489 -6.85 2.42 26.37
N GLN A 490 -7.56 2.84 27.40
CA GLN A 490 -7.01 3.38 28.66
C GLN A 490 -7.72 2.70 29.83
N ASP A 491 -6.97 2.18 30.78
CA ASP A 491 -7.50 1.50 31.96
C ASP A 491 -8.50 0.35 31.65
N GLY A 492 -8.34 -0.34 30.52
CA GLY A 492 -9.22 -1.43 30.10
C GLY A 492 -10.50 -0.98 29.38
N GLU A 493 -10.68 0.32 29.14
CA GLU A 493 -11.82 0.87 28.42
C GLU A 493 -11.38 1.46 27.07
N ILE A 494 -12.20 1.26 26.02
CA ILE A 494 -11.95 1.89 24.72
C ILE A 494 -12.41 3.34 24.78
N THR A 495 -11.46 4.26 24.84
CA THR A 495 -11.71 5.70 25.00
C THR A 495 -11.71 6.47 23.69
N ALA A 496 -11.09 5.91 22.64
CA ALA A 496 -11.06 6.56 21.33
C ALA A 496 -10.89 5.54 20.19
N VAL A 497 -11.11 5.98 18.98
CA VAL A 497 -10.77 5.29 17.74
C VAL A 497 -10.13 6.26 16.77
N GLY A 498 -9.10 5.81 16.05
CA GLY A 498 -8.36 6.66 15.14
C GLY A 498 -7.68 5.87 14.01
N ILE A 499 -6.83 6.57 13.29
CA ILE A 499 -6.02 6.00 12.21
C ILE A 499 -4.58 5.84 12.70
N ALA A 500 -4.05 4.64 12.62
CA ALA A 500 -2.66 4.37 12.93
C ALA A 500 -1.74 5.17 12.00
N ARG A 501 -0.76 5.89 12.55
CA ARG A 501 0.25 6.67 11.83
C ARG A 501 1.65 6.10 12.00
N MET A 502 1.78 5.06 12.80
CA MET A 502 2.96 4.25 13.01
C MET A 502 2.60 2.77 12.92
N THR A 503 3.58 1.95 12.63
CA THR A 503 3.46 0.49 12.76
C THR A 503 3.48 0.08 14.25
N PRO A 504 3.00 -1.13 14.61
CA PRO A 504 3.07 -1.62 15.99
C PRO A 504 4.48 -1.54 16.60
N GLY A 505 5.51 -1.95 15.82
CA GLY A 505 6.89 -1.91 16.28
C GLY A 505 7.43 -0.49 16.51
N GLU A 506 7.01 0.49 15.73
CA GLU A 506 7.36 1.89 15.96
C GLU A 506 6.68 2.46 17.19
N MET A 507 5.38 2.19 17.37
CA MET A 507 4.62 2.67 18.52
C MET A 507 5.22 2.22 19.85
N THR A 508 5.73 0.98 19.91
CA THR A 508 6.30 0.40 21.14
C THR A 508 7.78 0.76 21.37
N SER A 509 8.49 1.21 20.33
CA SER A 509 9.93 1.45 20.44
C SER A 509 10.34 2.92 20.32
N MET A 510 9.48 3.80 19.80
CA MET A 510 9.82 5.20 19.61
C MET A 510 9.28 6.08 20.74
N GLU A 511 10.08 7.03 21.16
CA GLU A 511 9.69 8.01 22.21
C GLU A 511 8.88 9.20 21.65
N ARG A 512 8.86 9.39 20.33
CA ARG A 512 8.25 10.57 19.68
C ARG A 512 7.59 10.20 18.39
N GLY A 513 6.62 10.99 17.99
CA GLY A 513 5.89 10.88 16.74
C GLY A 513 4.41 10.61 16.96
N LEU A 514 3.62 10.88 15.93
CA LEU A 514 2.17 10.66 15.93
C LEU A 514 1.88 9.16 15.79
N ALA A 515 1.39 8.54 16.85
CA ALA A 515 1.02 7.13 16.86
C ALA A 515 -0.38 6.91 16.26
N VAL A 516 -1.39 7.60 16.80
CA VAL A 516 -2.76 7.49 16.32
C VAL A 516 -3.37 8.88 16.09
N GLU A 517 -3.81 9.15 14.87
CA GLU A 517 -4.66 10.32 14.56
C GLU A 517 -6.09 10.01 15.02
N VAL A 518 -6.48 10.57 16.15
CA VAL A 518 -7.77 10.30 16.78
C VAL A 518 -8.90 10.91 15.97
N ARG A 519 -9.96 10.11 15.70
CA ARG A 519 -11.16 10.52 14.93
C ARG A 519 -12.38 10.70 15.78
N ASN A 520 -12.63 9.76 16.68
CA ASN A 520 -13.76 9.77 17.58
C ASN A 520 -13.28 9.48 19.00
N ARG A 521 -13.91 10.10 20.00
CA ARG A 521 -13.68 9.88 21.42
C ARG A 521 -14.99 9.54 22.10
N GLY A 522 -14.89 8.72 23.19
CA GLY A 522 -16.01 8.43 24.06
C GLY A 522 -16.39 9.61 24.94
#